data_6cdf628b8cc8992bba2b19ab2bd441fa
#
_entry.id   6cdf628b8cc8992bba2b19ab2bd441fa
#
_cell.length_a   1.000
_cell.length_b   1.000
_cell.length_c   1.000
_cell.angle_alpha   90.00
_cell.angle_beta   90.00
_cell.angle_gamma   90.00
#
_symmetry.space_group_name_H-M   'P 1'
#
loop_
_entity.id
_entity.type
_entity.pdbx_description
1 polymer ?
#
loop_
_entity_poly.entity_id
_entity_poly.type
_entity_poly.pdbx_seq_one_letter_code
_entity_poly.pdbx_strand_id
1 'polypeptide(L)'
;VIDFDKDLIDRDQLLYELGTSSMLGTIENDTIHAPSTSYVKTILENKISCFKNYECLTLLDSFTVIGTNNYDENHIHTHSTWNDIYFSIYIFNLYVKCSLQIFLNDFTSNPMVKRKEFQEFYNKYYFRKISYNFLPNEIFKRISDSLEIEDDLDFIETKLETLASQVNEKQQKQQEFLLLCLSVIAL
;
A
#
# COMPACT_ATOMS: atom_id res chain seq x y z
N VAL A 1 6.65 1.85 -22.89
CA VAL A 1 8.11 1.65 -22.80
C VAL A 1 8.76 2.86 -23.45
N ILE A 2 9.56 3.59 -22.69
CA ILE A 2 10.30 4.76 -23.17
C ILE A 2 11.76 4.30 -23.31
N ASP A 3 12.33 4.45 -24.49
CA ASP A 3 13.73 4.14 -24.76
C ASP A 3 14.55 5.44 -24.63
N PHE A 4 15.48 5.46 -23.70
CA PHE A 4 16.32 6.62 -23.44
C PHE A 4 17.76 6.37 -23.85
N ASP A 5 18.40 7.35 -24.42
CA ASP A 5 19.82 7.31 -24.75
C ASP A 5 20.67 7.30 -23.45
N LYS A 6 21.49 6.27 -23.28
CA LYS A 6 22.02 5.80 -21.99
C LYS A 6 23.07 6.71 -21.35
N ASP A 7 23.65 7.59 -22.10
CA ASP A 7 24.87 8.32 -21.68
C ASP A 7 24.57 9.70 -21.06
N LEU A 8 23.31 10.12 -21.01
CA LEU A 8 22.94 11.49 -20.70
C LEU A 8 22.07 11.69 -19.45
N ILE A 9 21.48 10.62 -18.86
CA ILE A 9 20.54 10.81 -17.75
C ILE A 9 20.97 9.99 -16.53
N ASP A 10 21.07 10.66 -15.37
CA ASP A 10 21.25 9.99 -14.09
C ASP A 10 20.03 9.10 -13.81
N ARG A 11 20.27 7.82 -13.54
CA ARG A 11 19.22 6.82 -13.28
C ARG A 11 18.38 7.16 -12.07
N ASP A 12 19.00 7.62 -11.01
CA ASP A 12 18.32 8.00 -9.79
C ASP A 12 17.38 9.19 -10.04
N GLN A 13 17.84 10.15 -10.84
CA GLN A 13 17.02 11.27 -11.30
C GLN A 13 15.84 10.79 -12.12
N LEU A 14 16.07 9.94 -13.12
CA LEU A 14 15.00 9.41 -13.98
C LEU A 14 13.98 8.59 -13.16
N LEU A 15 14.46 7.77 -12.23
CA LEU A 15 13.62 6.95 -11.36
C LEU A 15 12.75 7.84 -10.46
N TYR A 16 13.32 8.91 -9.90
CA TYR A 16 12.58 9.89 -9.11
C TYR A 16 11.53 10.62 -9.96
N GLU A 17 11.91 11.16 -11.11
CA GLU A 17 11.01 11.95 -11.96
C GLU A 17 9.84 11.12 -12.49
N LEU A 18 10.09 9.88 -12.94
CA LEU A 18 9.04 8.97 -13.35
C LEU A 18 8.17 8.50 -12.17
N GLY A 19 8.79 8.20 -11.02
CA GLY A 19 8.09 7.76 -9.82
C GLY A 19 7.15 8.81 -9.26
N THR A 20 7.57 10.07 -9.26
CA THR A 20 6.77 11.20 -8.77
C THR A 20 5.90 11.85 -9.85
N SER A 21 5.87 11.30 -11.07
CA SER A 21 5.18 11.89 -12.22
C SER A 21 5.62 13.34 -12.50
N SER A 22 6.85 13.68 -12.15
CA SER A 22 7.44 15.00 -12.42
C SER A 22 7.84 15.12 -13.88
N MET A 23 7.99 16.36 -14.36
CA MET A 23 8.55 16.59 -15.69
C MET A 23 10.02 16.15 -15.73
N LEU A 24 10.44 15.53 -16.83
CA LEU A 24 11.85 15.17 -17.02
C LEU A 24 12.74 16.43 -16.99
N GLY A 25 13.87 16.30 -16.29
CA GLY A 25 14.78 17.43 -16.07
C GLY A 25 14.37 18.38 -14.93
N THR A 26 13.36 18.02 -14.12
CA THR A 26 12.90 18.86 -13.00
C THR A 26 13.98 19.07 -11.94
N ILE A 27 14.83 18.07 -11.69
CA ILE A 27 15.91 18.15 -10.70
C ILE A 27 17.04 19.09 -11.19
N GLU A 28 17.34 19.08 -12.49
CA GLU A 28 18.40 19.89 -13.08
C GLU A 28 18.00 21.36 -13.23
N ASN A 29 16.71 21.63 -13.34
CA ASN A 29 16.20 22.99 -13.48
C ASN A 29 16.15 23.67 -12.11
N ASP A 30 17.06 24.59 -11.87
CA ASP A 30 17.15 25.41 -10.65
C ASP A 30 15.97 26.40 -10.58
N THR A 31 14.74 25.87 -10.59
CA THR A 31 13.51 26.63 -10.50
C THR A 31 13.03 26.68 -9.04
N ILE A 32 12.20 27.68 -8.72
CA ILE A 32 11.60 27.85 -7.38
C ILE A 32 10.81 26.59 -6.93
N HIS A 33 10.40 25.74 -7.87
CA HIS A 33 9.65 24.52 -7.62
C HIS A 33 10.49 23.24 -7.70
N ALA A 34 11.82 23.35 -7.89
CA ALA A 34 12.68 22.18 -7.88
C ALA A 34 12.68 21.52 -6.49
N PRO A 35 12.58 20.19 -6.40
CA PRO A 35 12.63 19.48 -5.12
C PRO A 35 14.02 19.65 -4.48
N SER A 36 14.04 19.75 -3.15
CA SER A 36 15.34 19.78 -2.44
C SER A 36 16.08 18.45 -2.59
N THR A 37 17.41 18.52 -2.65
CA THR A 37 18.25 17.31 -2.75
C THR A 37 18.01 16.32 -1.60
N SER A 38 17.71 16.82 -0.39
CA SER A 38 17.38 15.98 0.76
C SER A 38 16.06 15.22 0.55
N TYR A 39 15.05 15.88 -0.01
CA TYR A 39 13.76 15.25 -0.30
C TYR A 39 13.89 14.17 -1.38
N VAL A 40 14.59 14.47 -2.48
CA VAL A 40 14.89 13.48 -3.54
C VAL A 40 15.55 12.24 -2.95
N LYS A 41 16.55 12.44 -2.07
CA LYS A 41 17.24 11.33 -1.40
C LYS A 41 16.30 10.50 -0.54
N THR A 42 15.42 11.12 0.22
CA THR A 42 14.41 10.40 1.05
C THR A 42 13.48 9.57 0.19
N ILE A 43 13.00 10.09 -0.94
CA ILE A 43 12.16 9.33 -1.87
C ILE A 43 12.91 8.12 -2.43
N LEU A 44 14.18 8.29 -2.80
CA LEU A 44 15.02 7.23 -3.36
C LEU A 44 15.42 6.15 -2.33
N GLU A 45 15.23 6.37 -1.02
CA GLU A 45 15.39 5.34 0.00
C GLU A 45 14.41 4.17 -0.18
N ASN A 46 13.26 4.41 -0.85
CA ASN A 46 12.30 3.38 -1.22
C ASN A 46 12.69 2.57 -2.48
N LYS A 47 13.86 2.86 -3.05
CA LYS A 47 14.36 2.16 -4.24
C LYS A 47 14.65 0.69 -3.94
N ILE A 48 14.24 -0.18 -4.85
CA ILE A 48 14.53 -1.62 -4.85
C ILE A 48 15.59 -1.88 -5.91
N SER A 49 16.79 -2.28 -5.48
CA SER A 49 17.95 -2.56 -6.33
C SER A 49 18.46 -3.98 -6.11
N CYS A 50 17.58 -4.99 -6.29
CA CYS A 50 17.93 -6.39 -6.08
C CYS A 50 18.82 -6.95 -7.21
N PHE A 51 18.77 -6.40 -8.40
CA PHE A 51 19.52 -6.85 -9.57
C PHE A 51 20.23 -5.68 -10.26
N LYS A 52 21.34 -6.01 -10.96
CA LYS A 52 22.13 -5.01 -11.69
C LYS A 52 21.43 -4.43 -12.92
N ASN A 53 20.42 -5.12 -13.43
CA ASN A 53 19.77 -4.85 -14.73
C ASN A 53 18.48 -4.08 -14.60
N TYR A 54 17.95 -3.86 -13.41
CA TYR A 54 16.79 -3.01 -13.21
C TYR A 54 16.72 -2.48 -11.79
N GLU A 55 16.06 -1.37 -11.64
CA GLU A 55 15.72 -0.71 -10.38
C GLU A 55 14.25 -0.37 -10.37
N CYS A 56 13.65 -0.48 -9.19
CA CYS A 56 12.25 -0.15 -8.99
C CYS A 56 12.11 0.92 -7.92
N LEU A 57 11.09 1.75 -8.04
CA LEU A 57 10.68 2.70 -7.01
C LEU A 57 9.20 2.53 -6.74
N THR A 58 8.85 2.35 -5.47
CA THR A 58 7.46 2.27 -5.02
C THR A 58 7.14 3.49 -4.19
N LEU A 59 6.05 4.16 -4.53
CA LEU A 59 5.50 5.30 -3.80
C LEU A 59 4.02 5.06 -3.55
N LEU A 60 3.38 5.94 -2.79
CA LEU A 60 1.96 5.83 -2.44
C LEU A 60 1.04 5.66 -3.66
N ASP A 61 1.37 6.30 -4.77
CA ASP A 61 0.54 6.38 -5.98
C ASP A 61 1.22 5.85 -7.24
N SER A 62 2.43 5.32 -7.12
CA SER A 62 3.19 4.87 -8.27
C SER A 62 4.06 3.64 -8.01
N PHE A 63 4.27 2.87 -9.07
CA PHE A 63 5.27 1.81 -9.13
C PHE A 63 6.04 1.92 -10.44
N THR A 64 7.28 2.35 -10.34
CA THR A 64 8.15 2.62 -11.49
C THR A 64 9.26 1.59 -11.56
N VAL A 65 9.56 1.11 -12.77
CA VAL A 65 10.67 0.20 -13.03
C VAL A 65 11.50 0.73 -14.19
N ILE A 66 12.81 0.78 -13.99
CA ILE A 66 13.79 1.17 -15.01
C ILE A 66 14.70 -0.01 -15.29
N GLY A 67 14.77 -0.42 -16.55
CA GLY A 67 15.77 -1.37 -17.04
C GLY A 67 17.13 -0.68 -17.25
N THR A 68 18.18 -1.34 -16.81
CA THR A 68 19.53 -0.74 -16.80
C THR A 68 20.48 -1.29 -17.86
N ASN A 69 20.05 -2.22 -18.72
CA ASN A 69 20.94 -2.91 -19.62
C ASN A 69 20.54 -2.92 -21.10
N ASN A 70 21.61 -3.07 -21.91
CA ASN A 70 21.55 -3.22 -23.34
C ASN A 70 20.68 -4.38 -23.79
N TYR A 71 20.22 -4.26 -25.00
CA TYR A 71 19.38 -5.06 -25.87
C TYR A 71 19.67 -6.58 -25.96
N ASP A 72 20.17 -7.24 -24.92
CA ASP A 72 20.37 -8.67 -24.90
C ASP A 72 19.08 -9.41 -24.49
N GLU A 73 19.00 -10.69 -24.83
CA GLU A 73 17.87 -11.60 -24.66
C GLU A 73 17.15 -11.55 -23.30
N ASN A 74 17.83 -11.03 -22.28
CA ASN A 74 17.29 -10.80 -20.93
C ASN A 74 16.22 -9.70 -20.87
N HIS A 75 16.12 -8.82 -21.87
CA HIS A 75 15.12 -7.75 -21.90
C HIS A 75 13.69 -8.32 -22.08
N ILE A 76 13.56 -9.38 -22.88
CA ILE A 76 12.28 -10.05 -23.14
C ILE A 76 11.76 -10.69 -21.83
N HIS A 77 12.63 -11.33 -21.07
CA HIS A 77 12.25 -11.93 -19.77
C HIS A 77 11.84 -10.88 -18.74
N THR A 78 12.51 -9.74 -18.68
CA THR A 78 12.15 -8.67 -17.76
C THR A 78 10.80 -8.07 -18.09
N HIS A 79 10.49 -7.87 -19.38
CA HIS A 79 9.22 -7.30 -19.81
C HIS A 79 8.04 -8.28 -19.57
N SER A 80 8.22 -9.58 -19.87
CA SER A 80 7.18 -10.58 -19.59
C SER A 80 6.97 -10.77 -18.08
N THR A 81 8.04 -10.85 -17.31
CA THR A 81 7.99 -10.95 -15.84
C THR A 81 7.33 -9.73 -15.23
N TRP A 82 7.59 -8.53 -15.76
CA TRP A 82 6.91 -7.32 -15.36
C TRP A 82 5.40 -7.43 -15.56
N ASN A 83 4.97 -7.71 -16.77
CA ASN A 83 3.54 -7.76 -17.09
C ASN A 83 2.81 -8.89 -16.37
N ASP A 84 3.41 -10.06 -16.27
CA ASP A 84 2.74 -11.25 -15.76
C ASP A 84 2.76 -11.35 -14.24
N ILE A 85 3.82 -10.84 -13.60
CA ILE A 85 4.03 -11.00 -12.15
C ILE A 85 3.95 -9.66 -11.42
N TYR A 86 4.84 -8.72 -11.71
CA TYR A 86 5.01 -7.54 -10.87
C TYR A 86 3.86 -6.54 -11.00
N PHE A 87 3.35 -6.37 -12.20
CA PHE A 87 2.15 -5.57 -12.42
C PHE A 87 0.93 -6.17 -11.72
N SER A 88 0.79 -7.49 -11.73
CA SER A 88 -0.28 -8.20 -11.02
C SER A 88 -0.17 -8.01 -9.51
N ILE A 89 1.05 -8.03 -8.94
CA ILE A 89 1.32 -7.74 -7.53
C ILE A 89 0.89 -6.31 -7.19
N TYR A 90 1.24 -5.33 -8.04
CA TYR A 90 0.86 -3.94 -7.84
C TYR A 90 -0.66 -3.75 -7.86
N ILE A 91 -1.34 -4.30 -8.87
CA ILE A 91 -2.80 -4.25 -8.96
C ILE A 91 -3.49 -4.90 -7.77
N PHE A 92 -2.96 -6.03 -7.28
CA PHE A 92 -3.49 -6.68 -6.10
C PHE A 92 -3.37 -5.79 -4.84
N ASN A 93 -2.21 -5.19 -4.61
CA ASN A 93 -2.01 -4.26 -3.49
C ASN A 93 -2.92 -3.02 -3.60
N LEU A 94 -3.10 -2.46 -4.81
CA LEU A 94 -4.06 -1.37 -5.04
C LEU A 94 -5.49 -1.80 -4.72
N TYR A 95 -5.89 -3.01 -5.12
CA TYR A 95 -7.21 -3.54 -4.77
C TYR A 95 -7.40 -3.63 -3.25
N VAL A 96 -6.39 -4.14 -2.53
CA VAL A 96 -6.41 -4.19 -1.06
C VAL A 96 -6.52 -2.77 -0.49
N LYS A 97 -5.67 -1.83 -0.92
CA LYS A 97 -5.70 -0.42 -0.46
C LYS A 97 -7.06 0.22 -0.70
N CYS A 98 -7.61 0.10 -1.91
CA CYS A 98 -8.93 0.66 -2.23
C CYS A 98 -10.04 0.03 -1.37
N SER A 99 -9.97 -1.27 -1.09
CA SER A 99 -10.93 -1.94 -0.23
C SER A 99 -10.84 -1.46 1.21
N LEU A 100 -9.62 -1.25 1.74
CA LEU A 100 -9.40 -0.69 3.07
C LEU A 100 -9.94 0.75 3.17
N GLN A 101 -9.77 1.57 2.13
CA GLN A 101 -10.33 2.92 2.08
C GLN A 101 -11.88 2.92 2.17
N ILE A 102 -12.56 1.89 1.65
CA ILE A 102 -14.01 1.72 1.82
C ILE A 102 -14.34 1.48 3.29
N PHE A 103 -13.59 0.62 4.00
CA PHE A 103 -13.77 0.42 5.43
C PHE A 103 -13.48 1.68 6.25
N LEU A 104 -12.44 2.43 5.90
CA LEU A 104 -12.06 3.68 6.58
C LEU A 104 -13.12 4.78 6.47
N ASN A 105 -13.88 4.79 5.38
CA ASN A 105 -14.91 5.81 5.13
C ASN A 105 -16.29 5.44 5.69
N ASP A 106 -16.52 4.21 6.14
CA ASP A 106 -17.83 3.77 6.62
C ASP A 106 -17.75 3.07 7.98
N PHE A 107 -17.69 3.86 9.05
CA PHE A 107 -17.85 3.41 10.43
C PHE A 107 -19.27 3.71 10.98
N THR A 108 -20.17 4.22 10.16
CA THR A 108 -21.51 4.67 10.61
C THR A 108 -22.52 3.53 10.71
N SER A 109 -22.28 2.41 10.04
CA SER A 109 -23.09 1.21 10.08
C SER A 109 -22.86 0.41 11.37
N ASN A 110 -23.67 -0.63 11.58
CA ASN A 110 -23.56 -1.49 12.76
C ASN A 110 -22.13 -2.04 12.95
N PRO A 111 -21.41 -1.69 14.03
CA PRO A 111 -20.01 -2.08 14.21
C PRO A 111 -19.77 -3.59 14.24
N MET A 112 -20.75 -4.36 14.71
CA MET A 112 -20.65 -5.82 14.77
C MET A 112 -20.68 -6.45 13.37
N VAL A 113 -21.52 -5.91 12.48
CA VAL A 113 -21.60 -6.33 11.09
C VAL A 113 -20.32 -5.95 10.35
N LYS A 114 -19.88 -4.71 10.52
CA LYS A 114 -18.64 -4.22 9.90
C LYS A 114 -17.41 -5.00 10.34
N ARG A 115 -17.33 -5.34 11.63
CA ARG A 115 -16.24 -6.19 12.14
C ARG A 115 -16.21 -7.55 11.45
N LYS A 116 -17.38 -8.16 11.23
CA LYS A 116 -17.48 -9.43 10.53
C LYS A 116 -17.05 -9.31 9.07
N GLU A 117 -17.55 -8.30 8.36
CA GLU A 117 -17.16 -8.01 6.97
C GLU A 117 -15.66 -7.79 6.82
N PHE A 118 -15.07 -7.00 7.73
CA PHE A 118 -13.63 -6.77 7.76
C PHE A 118 -12.84 -8.06 8.02
N GLN A 119 -13.29 -8.90 8.97
CA GLN A 119 -12.64 -10.17 9.24
C GLN A 119 -12.69 -11.13 8.04
N GLU A 120 -13.81 -11.17 7.33
CA GLU A 120 -13.95 -11.95 6.08
C GLU A 120 -13.03 -11.43 4.99
N PHE A 121 -12.94 -10.11 4.84
CA PHE A 121 -11.99 -9.48 3.92
C PHE A 121 -10.55 -9.81 4.30
N TYR A 122 -10.16 -9.61 5.56
CA TYR A 122 -8.82 -9.87 6.05
C TYR A 122 -8.41 -11.33 5.80
N ASN A 123 -9.24 -12.29 6.17
CA ASN A 123 -8.96 -13.71 5.99
C ASN A 123 -8.82 -14.11 4.50
N LYS A 124 -9.45 -13.39 3.61
CA LYS A 124 -9.47 -13.72 2.18
C LYS A 124 -8.35 -13.03 1.39
N TYR A 125 -8.00 -11.81 1.75
CA TYR A 125 -7.13 -10.95 0.92
C TYR A 125 -5.84 -10.51 1.60
N TYR A 126 -5.66 -10.77 2.90
CA TYR A 126 -4.41 -10.45 3.56
C TYR A 126 -3.45 -11.65 3.52
N PHE A 127 -2.34 -11.46 2.81
CA PHE A 127 -1.29 -12.46 2.68
C PHE A 127 0.04 -11.89 3.17
N ARG A 128 0.69 -12.59 4.11
CA ARG A 128 2.05 -12.22 4.54
C ARG A 128 3.10 -12.52 3.46
N LYS A 129 2.81 -13.45 2.57
CA LYS A 129 3.67 -13.86 1.45
C LYS A 129 2.79 -14.29 0.29
N ILE A 130 3.12 -13.81 -0.91
CA ILE A 130 2.41 -14.16 -2.13
C ILE A 130 3.17 -15.17 -3.00
N SER A 131 4.44 -15.42 -2.69
CA SER A 131 5.31 -16.31 -3.45
C SER A 131 6.36 -16.96 -2.56
N TYR A 132 6.89 -18.10 -2.98
CA TYR A 132 8.09 -18.70 -2.39
C TYR A 132 9.38 -18.11 -2.96
N ASN A 133 9.31 -17.33 -4.04
CA ASN A 133 10.45 -16.66 -4.64
C ASN A 133 10.73 -15.33 -3.93
N PHE A 134 12.02 -15.05 -3.72
CA PHE A 134 12.48 -13.88 -2.99
C PHE A 134 11.97 -12.57 -3.59
N LEU A 135 12.22 -12.34 -4.88
CA LEU A 135 11.96 -11.04 -5.50
C LEU A 135 10.46 -10.66 -5.57
N PRO A 136 9.54 -11.52 -5.99
CA PRO A 136 8.12 -11.21 -5.92
C PRO A 136 7.64 -10.85 -4.51
N ASN A 137 8.17 -11.52 -3.48
CA ASN A 137 7.84 -11.19 -2.09
C ASN A 137 8.44 -9.86 -1.64
N GLU A 138 9.66 -9.55 -2.03
CA GLU A 138 10.28 -8.25 -1.71
C GLU A 138 9.51 -7.10 -2.37
N ILE A 139 9.15 -7.25 -3.65
CA ILE A 139 8.34 -6.27 -4.36
C ILE A 139 6.96 -6.11 -3.71
N PHE A 140 6.30 -7.23 -3.39
CA PHE A 140 5.01 -7.21 -2.70
C PHE A 140 5.09 -6.43 -1.39
N LYS A 141 6.08 -6.74 -0.56
CA LYS A 141 6.28 -6.07 0.72
C LYS A 141 6.52 -4.57 0.54
N ARG A 142 7.42 -4.18 -0.37
CA ARG A 142 7.72 -2.77 -0.62
C ARG A 142 6.52 -1.99 -1.13
N ILE A 143 5.70 -2.59 -2.00
CA ILE A 143 4.46 -1.98 -2.46
C ILE A 143 3.47 -1.85 -1.31
N SER A 144 3.30 -2.89 -0.49
CA SER A 144 2.43 -2.87 0.69
C SER A 144 2.83 -1.79 1.68
N ASP A 145 4.12 -1.70 1.98
CA ASP A 145 4.69 -0.67 2.87
C ASP A 145 4.46 0.75 2.31
N SER A 146 4.72 0.95 1.00
CA SER A 146 4.51 2.26 0.33
C SER A 146 3.05 2.67 0.26
N LEU A 147 2.12 1.72 0.19
CA LEU A 147 0.68 1.96 0.23
C LEU A 147 0.13 2.05 1.66
N GLU A 148 0.96 1.91 2.69
CA GLU A 148 0.57 1.98 4.11
C GLU A 148 -0.56 0.98 4.45
N ILE A 149 -0.50 -0.24 3.86
CA ILE A 149 -1.58 -1.23 4.01
C ILE A 149 -1.69 -1.73 5.44
N GLU A 150 -0.57 -2.00 6.12
CA GLU A 150 -0.54 -2.44 7.52
C GLU A 150 -1.11 -1.37 8.46
N ASP A 151 -0.76 -0.11 8.25
CA ASP A 151 -1.25 1.01 9.07
C ASP A 151 -2.78 1.15 8.95
N ASP A 152 -3.32 1.04 7.73
CA ASP A 152 -4.77 1.04 7.50
C ASP A 152 -5.46 -0.15 8.18
N LEU A 153 -4.88 -1.35 8.09
CA LEU A 153 -5.41 -2.56 8.73
C LEU A 153 -5.47 -2.40 10.26
N ASP A 154 -4.37 -2.00 10.87
CA ASP A 154 -4.27 -1.80 12.32
C ASP A 154 -5.25 -0.72 12.81
N PHE A 155 -5.37 0.37 12.05
CA PHE A 155 -6.32 1.43 12.38
C PHE A 155 -7.77 0.94 12.32
N ILE A 156 -8.16 0.22 11.25
CA ILE A 156 -9.52 -0.29 11.09
C ILE A 156 -9.83 -1.30 12.20
N GLU A 157 -8.93 -2.24 12.49
CA GLU A 157 -9.10 -3.24 13.54
C GLU A 157 -9.31 -2.58 14.89
N THR A 158 -8.43 -1.68 15.29
CA THR A 158 -8.52 -0.93 16.55
C THR A 158 -9.82 -0.13 16.65
N LYS A 159 -10.22 0.53 15.56
CA LYS A 159 -11.45 1.30 15.51
C LYS A 159 -12.70 0.44 15.67
N LEU A 160 -12.77 -0.68 14.96
CA LEU A 160 -13.90 -1.61 15.03
C LEU A 160 -13.99 -2.28 16.42
N GLU A 161 -12.87 -2.61 17.04
CA GLU A 161 -12.84 -3.14 18.40
C GLU A 161 -13.37 -2.13 19.42
N THR A 162 -12.93 -0.89 19.31
CA THR A 162 -13.40 0.22 20.17
C THR A 162 -14.90 0.44 20.02
N LEU A 163 -15.42 0.45 18.79
CA LEU A 163 -16.84 0.64 18.54
C LEU A 163 -17.68 -0.58 19.02
N ALA A 164 -17.18 -1.79 18.85
CA ALA A 164 -17.85 -2.99 19.33
C ALA A 164 -17.91 -3.03 20.86
N SER A 165 -16.84 -2.64 21.55
CA SER A 165 -16.83 -2.56 23.03
C SER A 165 -17.83 -1.54 23.54
N GLN A 166 -17.94 -0.36 22.93
CA GLN A 166 -18.93 0.66 23.29
C GLN A 166 -20.37 0.16 23.11
N VAL A 167 -20.64 -0.61 22.06
CA VAL A 167 -21.98 -1.20 21.86
C VAL A 167 -22.29 -2.23 22.97
N ASN A 168 -21.33 -3.10 23.28
CA ASN A 168 -21.49 -4.10 24.33
C ASN A 168 -21.71 -3.44 25.70
N GLU A 169 -20.96 -2.41 26.06
CA GLU A 169 -21.15 -1.66 27.31
C GLU A 169 -22.55 -1.03 27.41
N LYS A 170 -23.04 -0.44 26.31
CA LYS A 170 -24.41 0.10 26.27
C LYS A 170 -25.46 -0.99 26.49
N GLN A 171 -25.30 -2.14 25.83
CA GLN A 171 -26.22 -3.27 25.98
C GLN A 171 -26.20 -3.80 27.41
N GLN A 172 -25.01 -3.94 28.01
CA GLN A 172 -24.88 -4.38 29.39
C GLN A 172 -25.56 -3.42 30.38
N LYS A 173 -25.35 -2.12 30.25
CA LYS A 173 -26.01 -1.10 31.07
C LYS A 173 -27.54 -1.14 30.91
N GLN A 174 -28.04 -1.37 29.71
CA GLN A 174 -29.49 -1.54 29.47
C GLN A 174 -30.04 -2.80 30.16
N GLN A 175 -29.31 -3.91 30.07
CA GLN A 175 -29.70 -5.15 30.76
C GLN A 175 -29.69 -4.98 32.27
N GLU A 176 -28.68 -4.38 32.86
CA GLU A 176 -28.59 -4.07 34.29
C GLU A 176 -29.77 -3.18 34.74
N PHE A 177 -30.11 -2.17 33.96
CA PHE A 177 -31.24 -1.29 34.23
C PHE A 177 -32.55 -2.03 34.16
N LEU A 178 -32.78 -2.91 33.17
CA LEU A 178 -33.96 -3.72 33.06
C LEU A 178 -34.12 -4.72 34.26
N LEU A 179 -33.02 -5.34 34.68
CA LEU A 179 -32.99 -6.21 35.83
C LEU A 179 -33.33 -5.45 37.13
N LEU A 180 -32.83 -4.23 37.27
CA LEU A 180 -33.15 -3.38 38.40
C LEU A 180 -34.65 -3.02 38.41
N CYS A 181 -35.23 -2.65 37.27
CA CYS A 181 -36.65 -2.37 37.14
C CYS A 181 -37.51 -3.60 37.48
N LEU A 182 -37.12 -4.78 36.99
CA LEU A 182 -37.82 -6.03 37.29
C LEU A 182 -37.76 -6.39 38.79
N SER A 183 -36.63 -6.18 39.44
CA SER A 183 -36.44 -6.41 40.87
C SER A 183 -37.34 -5.51 41.73
N VAL A 184 -37.54 -4.26 41.31
CA VAL A 184 -38.43 -3.31 42.02
C VAL A 184 -39.93 -3.70 41.85
N ILE A 185 -40.31 -4.25 40.69
CA ILE A 185 -41.71 -4.69 40.43
C ILE A 185 -42.03 -6.01 41.16
N ALA A 186 -41.02 -6.83 41.45
CA ALA A 186 -41.18 -8.11 42.11
C ALA A 186 -41.21 -8.02 43.67
N LEU A 187 -40.99 -6.82 44.22
CA LEU A 187 -41.12 -6.50 45.63
C LEU A 187 -42.51 -5.94 45.94
#